data_55932c8962e99c6c1d295408800376c0
#
_entry.id   55932c8962e99c6c1d295408800376c0
#
_cell.length_a   1.000
_cell.length_b   1.000
_cell.length_c   1.000
_cell.angle_alpha   90.00
_cell.angle_beta   90.00
_cell.angle_gamma   90.00
#
_symmetry.space_group_name_H-M   'P 1'
#
loop_
_entity.id
_entity.type
_entity.pdbx_description
1 polymer ?
#
loop_
_entity_poly.entity_id
_entity_poly.type
_entity_poly.pdbx_seq_one_letter_code
_entity_poly.pdbx_strand_id
1 'polypeptide(L)'
;MATALESRPLADDVEQTLIQLDADYSTIYGPDLTSWSRGVRGEFFELQRSRRTMDREVHPLHPRKASASRRRRHCKQLPWRIHAVVPGAVTVLLTPVWTDVHGPMERVFVVTARDAEGRHLKLPRGGSRQIAALVQGAFPAADWNQPETWRADGNRLTTWQQRRGA
;
A
#
# COMPACT_ATOMS: atom_id res chain seq x y z
N MET A 1 -11.70 27.99 23.50
CA MET A 1 -11.66 26.73 24.28
C MET A 1 -11.90 25.59 23.31
N ALA A 2 -10.86 24.94 22.87
CA ALA A 2 -10.94 23.81 21.93
C ALA A 2 -10.94 22.53 22.76
N THR A 3 -12.02 21.79 22.70
CA THR A 3 -12.19 20.45 23.30
C THR A 3 -11.23 19.50 22.67
N ALA A 4 -10.28 18.99 23.45
CA ALA A 4 -9.45 17.88 23.09
C ALA A 4 -10.36 16.65 22.86
N LEU A 5 -10.48 16.19 21.62
CA LEU A 5 -11.16 14.97 21.28
C LEU A 5 -10.32 13.79 21.79
N GLU A 6 -10.89 13.12 22.76
CA GLU A 6 -10.47 11.86 23.33
C GLU A 6 -10.35 10.79 22.24
N SER A 7 -9.12 10.50 21.83
CA SER A 7 -8.80 9.42 20.88
C SER A 7 -8.13 8.23 21.58
N ARG A 8 -8.57 7.88 22.79
CA ARG A 8 -7.84 6.91 23.61
C ARG A 8 -8.52 5.60 24.04
N PRO A 9 -9.81 5.30 23.76
CA PRO A 9 -10.38 4.06 24.30
C PRO A 9 -10.00 2.77 23.54
N LEU A 10 -9.66 2.83 22.25
CA LEU A 10 -9.52 1.62 21.42
C LEU A 10 -8.14 0.92 21.53
N ALA A 11 -7.08 1.66 21.80
CA ALA A 11 -5.76 1.06 22.04
C ALA A 11 -5.73 0.32 23.39
N ASP A 12 -6.44 0.84 24.37
CA ASP A 12 -6.58 0.23 25.70
C ASP A 12 -7.38 -1.09 25.64
N ASP A 13 -8.39 -1.19 24.76
CA ASP A 13 -9.21 -2.39 24.56
C ASP A 13 -8.40 -3.56 23.96
N VAL A 14 -7.54 -3.28 22.99
CA VAL A 14 -6.70 -4.33 22.37
C VAL A 14 -5.63 -4.78 23.34
N GLU A 15 -5.01 -3.87 24.07
CA GLU A 15 -4.02 -4.19 25.08
C GLU A 15 -4.63 -5.02 26.21
N GLN A 16 -5.81 -4.66 26.70
CA GLN A 16 -6.55 -5.45 27.69
C GLN A 16 -6.90 -6.84 27.15
N THR A 17 -7.31 -6.93 25.89
CA THR A 17 -7.66 -8.22 25.26
C THR A 17 -6.42 -9.11 25.09
N LEU A 18 -5.26 -8.55 24.82
CA LEU A 18 -4.00 -9.29 24.76
C LEU A 18 -3.52 -9.75 26.16
N ILE A 19 -3.68 -8.91 27.17
CA ILE A 19 -3.39 -9.24 28.57
C ILE A 19 -4.31 -10.37 29.03
N GLN A 20 -5.60 -10.33 28.70
CA GLN A 20 -6.55 -11.39 29.04
C GLN A 20 -6.19 -12.70 28.34
N LEU A 21 -5.82 -12.66 27.05
CA LEU A 21 -5.38 -13.85 26.31
C LEU A 21 -4.12 -14.49 26.96
N ASP A 22 -3.17 -13.67 27.38
CA ASP A 22 -1.95 -14.14 28.06
C ASP A 22 -2.30 -14.78 29.40
N ALA A 23 -3.18 -14.17 30.19
CA ALA A 23 -3.65 -14.71 31.45
C ALA A 23 -4.40 -16.04 31.29
N ASP A 24 -5.27 -16.15 30.29
CA ASP A 24 -6.04 -17.36 30.01
C ASP A 24 -5.11 -18.53 29.64
N TYR A 25 -4.16 -18.30 28.73
CA TYR A 25 -3.20 -19.34 28.34
C TYR A 25 -2.24 -19.71 29.46
N SER A 26 -1.77 -18.71 30.23
CA SER A 26 -0.91 -18.95 31.41
C SER A 26 -1.62 -19.75 32.49
N THR A 27 -2.93 -19.56 32.65
CA THR A 27 -3.76 -20.33 33.61
C THR A 27 -3.89 -21.80 33.21
N ILE A 28 -4.02 -22.06 31.89
CA ILE A 28 -4.26 -23.42 31.36
C ILE A 28 -2.93 -24.18 31.22
N TYR A 29 -1.88 -23.53 30.72
CA TYR A 29 -0.64 -24.18 30.30
C TYR A 29 0.57 -23.83 31.18
N GLY A 30 0.38 -22.96 32.17
CA GLY A 30 1.43 -22.47 33.07
C GLY A 30 2.06 -21.15 32.59
N PRO A 31 2.74 -20.43 33.51
CA PRO A 31 3.26 -19.09 33.23
C PRO A 31 4.50 -19.07 32.32
N ASP A 32 5.15 -20.22 32.13
CA ASP A 32 6.36 -20.31 31.31
C ASP A 32 6.04 -20.75 29.89
N LEU A 33 6.13 -19.79 28.97
CA LEU A 33 5.89 -19.96 27.54
C LEU A 33 6.82 -21.04 26.90
N THR A 34 8.00 -21.27 27.50
CA THR A 34 8.94 -22.26 26.97
C THR A 34 8.51 -23.70 27.28
N SER A 35 7.70 -23.89 28.33
CA SER A 35 7.15 -25.19 28.73
C SER A 35 5.97 -25.63 27.86
N TRP A 36 5.34 -24.71 27.11
CA TRP A 36 4.19 -25.01 26.26
C TRP A 36 4.61 -25.84 25.05
N SER A 37 3.71 -26.75 24.63
CA SER A 37 3.95 -27.50 23.40
C SER A 37 4.07 -26.58 22.19
N ARG A 38 4.75 -27.04 21.15
CA ARG A 38 4.92 -26.25 19.90
C ARG A 38 3.56 -25.87 19.27
N GLY A 39 2.57 -26.74 19.35
CA GLY A 39 1.21 -26.48 18.85
C GLY A 39 0.53 -25.34 19.60
N VAL A 40 0.53 -25.42 20.94
CA VAL A 40 -0.07 -24.39 21.81
C VAL A 40 0.60 -23.03 21.62
N ARG A 41 1.92 -22.99 21.54
CA ARG A 41 2.64 -21.73 21.23
C ARG A 41 2.26 -21.18 19.85
N GLY A 42 2.15 -22.03 18.85
CA GLY A 42 1.71 -21.65 17.52
C GLY A 42 0.33 -21.00 17.54
N GLU A 43 -0.64 -21.63 18.14
CA GLU A 43 -2.02 -21.14 18.29
C GLU A 43 -2.08 -19.80 19.06
N PHE A 44 -1.36 -19.69 20.16
CA PHE A 44 -1.27 -18.47 20.95
C PHE A 44 -0.74 -17.28 20.12
N PHE A 45 0.36 -17.47 19.39
CA PHE A 45 0.92 -16.42 18.55
C PHE A 45 0.03 -16.07 17.35
N GLU A 46 -0.69 -17.04 16.80
CA GLU A 46 -1.68 -16.80 15.75
C GLU A 46 -2.84 -15.95 16.26
N LEU A 47 -3.38 -16.26 17.44
CA LEU A 47 -4.42 -15.47 18.08
C LEU A 47 -3.96 -14.06 18.44
N GLN A 48 -2.75 -13.92 18.97
CA GLN A 48 -2.17 -12.58 19.22
C GLN A 48 -2.04 -11.76 17.93
N ARG A 49 -1.56 -12.40 16.85
CA ARG A 49 -1.42 -11.74 15.54
C ARG A 49 -2.78 -11.34 14.98
N SER A 50 -3.75 -12.23 15.04
CA SER A 50 -5.11 -12.00 14.57
C SER A 50 -5.77 -10.82 15.29
N ARG A 51 -5.65 -10.75 16.61
CA ARG A 51 -6.20 -9.63 17.40
C ARG A 51 -5.53 -8.29 17.10
N ARG A 52 -4.20 -8.28 16.90
CA ARG A 52 -3.47 -7.09 16.46
C ARG A 52 -3.81 -6.65 15.03
N THR A 53 -4.18 -7.59 14.16
CA THR A 53 -4.60 -7.25 12.78
C THR A 53 -6.04 -6.78 12.73
N MET A 54 -6.95 -7.31 13.55
CA MET A 54 -8.32 -6.81 13.67
C MET A 54 -8.36 -5.34 14.10
N ASP A 55 -7.50 -4.93 15.02
CA ASP A 55 -7.36 -3.51 15.40
C ASP A 55 -6.87 -2.63 14.24
N ARG A 56 -6.02 -3.17 13.36
CA ARG A 56 -5.60 -2.48 12.13
C ARG A 56 -6.71 -2.38 11.07
N GLU A 57 -7.65 -3.32 11.03
CA GLU A 57 -8.77 -3.31 10.08
C GLU A 57 -9.92 -2.42 10.56
N VAL A 58 -10.16 -2.35 11.86
CA VAL A 58 -11.18 -1.47 12.48
C VAL A 58 -10.77 0.00 12.40
N HIS A 59 -9.49 0.29 12.36
CA HIS A 59 -8.98 1.60 11.98
C HIS A 59 -8.50 1.52 10.51
N PRO A 60 -9.38 1.77 9.53
CA PRO A 60 -8.87 2.10 8.22
C PRO A 60 -7.91 3.25 8.48
N LEU A 61 -6.63 2.99 8.30
CA LEU A 61 -5.62 4.04 8.24
C LEU A 61 -6.16 5.00 7.18
N HIS A 62 -6.93 6.01 7.62
CA HIS A 62 -7.24 7.10 6.72
C HIS A 62 -5.89 7.55 6.23
N PRO A 63 -5.54 7.32 4.97
CA PRO A 63 -4.23 7.65 4.48
C PRO A 63 -4.09 9.12 4.84
N ARG A 64 -3.20 9.44 5.80
CA ARG A 64 -3.01 10.81 6.28
C ARG A 64 -2.85 11.61 5.01
N LYS A 65 -3.86 12.43 4.67
CA LYS A 65 -3.86 13.21 3.43
C LYS A 65 -2.53 13.90 3.39
N ALA A 66 -1.63 13.41 2.53
CA ALA A 66 -0.27 13.94 2.49
C ALA A 66 -0.41 15.45 2.33
N SER A 67 0.27 16.22 3.16
CA SER A 67 0.20 17.69 3.08
C SER A 67 0.47 18.13 1.65
N ALA A 68 -0.15 19.21 1.18
CA ALA A 68 0.03 19.68 -0.18
C ALA A 68 1.52 19.85 -0.55
N SER A 69 2.36 20.25 0.41
CA SER A 69 3.81 20.35 0.23
C SER A 69 4.48 18.99 0.02
N ARG A 70 4.07 17.96 0.72
CA ARG A 70 4.58 16.58 0.55
C ARG A 70 4.19 16.03 -0.82
N ARG A 71 2.95 16.25 -1.27
CA ARG A 71 2.48 15.85 -2.61
C ARG A 71 3.27 16.56 -3.71
N ARG A 72 3.47 17.88 -3.60
CA ARG A 72 4.27 18.65 -4.57
C ARG A 72 5.70 18.12 -4.65
N ARG A 73 6.34 17.83 -3.50
CA ARG A 73 7.68 17.25 -3.45
C ARG A 73 7.72 15.87 -4.10
N HIS A 74 6.74 15.01 -3.77
CA HIS A 74 6.64 13.67 -4.37
C HIS A 74 6.46 13.76 -5.88
N CYS A 75 5.54 14.60 -6.36
CA CYS A 75 5.33 14.83 -7.78
C CYS A 75 6.61 15.36 -8.46
N LYS A 76 7.29 16.35 -7.87
CA LYS A 76 8.55 16.89 -8.41
C LYS A 76 9.66 15.84 -8.51
N GLN A 77 9.72 14.89 -7.57
CA GLN A 77 10.73 13.83 -7.56
C GLN A 77 10.34 12.60 -8.38
N LEU A 78 9.12 12.55 -8.91
CA LEU A 78 8.60 11.36 -9.59
C LEU A 78 9.45 10.89 -10.76
N PRO A 79 9.92 11.78 -11.69
CA PRO A 79 10.77 11.36 -12.82
C PRO A 79 12.04 10.66 -12.34
N TRP A 80 12.70 11.23 -11.34
CA TRP A 80 13.90 10.64 -10.76
C TRP A 80 13.64 9.30 -10.10
N ARG A 81 12.52 9.16 -9.37
CA ARG A 81 12.14 7.91 -8.71
C ARG A 81 11.77 6.81 -9.70
N ILE A 82 11.08 7.15 -10.79
CA ILE A 82 10.78 6.20 -11.86
C ILE A 82 12.07 5.76 -12.53
N HIS A 83 12.96 6.71 -12.82
CA HIS A 83 14.26 6.41 -13.43
C HIS A 83 15.16 5.54 -12.55
N ALA A 84 15.07 5.67 -11.21
CA ALA A 84 15.76 4.78 -10.28
C ALA A 84 15.25 3.32 -10.33
N VAL A 85 13.96 3.11 -10.68
CA VAL A 85 13.39 1.78 -10.85
C VAL A 85 13.65 1.23 -12.25
N VAL A 86 13.49 2.08 -13.27
CA VAL A 86 13.66 1.75 -14.69
C VAL A 86 14.45 2.86 -15.37
N PRO A 87 15.78 2.74 -15.46
CA PRO A 87 16.62 3.71 -16.12
C PRO A 87 16.19 3.93 -17.58
N GLY A 88 16.15 5.20 -18.02
CA GLY A 88 15.77 5.57 -19.37
C GLY A 88 14.27 5.65 -19.65
N ALA A 89 13.40 5.39 -18.67
CA ALA A 89 11.96 5.47 -18.87
C ALA A 89 11.50 6.92 -19.09
N VAL A 90 10.92 7.18 -20.26
CA VAL A 90 10.34 8.49 -20.64
C VAL A 90 8.81 8.42 -20.63
N THR A 91 8.25 7.25 -20.90
CA THR A 91 6.81 7.03 -20.91
C THR A 91 6.48 5.78 -20.10
N VAL A 92 5.47 5.88 -19.25
CA VAL A 92 4.96 4.76 -18.45
C VAL A 92 3.45 4.67 -18.63
N LEU A 93 2.98 3.55 -19.16
CA LEU A 93 1.57 3.21 -19.27
C LEU A 93 1.18 2.34 -18.08
N LEU A 94 0.12 2.72 -17.37
CA LEU A 94 -0.49 1.96 -16.28
C LEU A 94 -1.88 1.50 -16.74
N THR A 95 -2.06 0.20 -16.86
CA THR A 95 -3.35 -0.40 -17.24
C THR A 95 -3.93 -1.12 -16.04
N PRO A 96 -5.10 -0.70 -15.52
CA PRO A 96 -5.77 -1.42 -14.45
C PRO A 96 -6.29 -2.76 -14.96
N VAL A 97 -6.06 -3.81 -14.19
CA VAL A 97 -6.55 -5.18 -14.45
C VAL A 97 -7.14 -5.71 -13.16
N TRP A 98 -8.31 -6.31 -13.25
CA TRP A 98 -8.95 -6.98 -12.13
C TRP A 98 -8.53 -8.45 -12.12
N THR A 99 -8.12 -8.96 -10.98
CA THR A 99 -7.67 -10.33 -10.81
C THR A 99 -8.13 -10.89 -9.47
N ASP A 100 -8.39 -12.20 -9.45
CA ASP A 100 -8.74 -12.99 -8.26
C ASP A 100 -7.65 -14.02 -7.88
N VAL A 101 -6.47 -13.91 -8.50
CA VAL A 101 -5.38 -14.91 -8.34
C VAL A 101 -4.95 -15.09 -6.88
N HIS A 102 -5.12 -14.09 -6.03
CA HIS A 102 -4.68 -14.11 -4.63
C HIS A 102 -5.83 -14.00 -3.62
N GLY A 103 -7.08 -14.23 -4.03
CA GLY A 103 -8.24 -14.15 -3.16
C GLY A 103 -9.38 -13.29 -3.71
N PRO A 104 -10.01 -12.42 -2.92
CA PRO A 104 -11.06 -11.54 -3.41
C PRO A 104 -10.57 -10.68 -4.56
N MET A 105 -11.44 -10.42 -5.53
CA MET A 105 -11.11 -9.65 -6.73
C MET A 105 -10.45 -8.32 -6.35
N GLU A 106 -9.20 -8.16 -6.74
CA GLU A 106 -8.40 -6.97 -6.50
C GLU A 106 -7.96 -6.28 -7.79
N ARG A 107 -7.74 -4.98 -7.71
CA ARG A 107 -7.21 -4.22 -8.84
C ARG A 107 -5.70 -4.17 -8.76
N VAL A 108 -5.06 -4.73 -9.79
CA VAL A 108 -3.62 -4.63 -10.00
C VAL A 108 -3.31 -3.77 -11.22
N PHE A 109 -2.09 -3.28 -11.35
CA PHE A 109 -1.67 -2.50 -12.51
C PHE A 109 -0.61 -3.25 -13.31
N VAL A 110 -0.91 -3.47 -14.58
CA VAL A 110 0.09 -3.84 -15.56
C VAL A 110 0.80 -2.57 -16.02
N VAL A 111 2.11 -2.53 -15.85
CA VAL A 111 2.93 -1.36 -16.17
C VAL A 111 3.83 -1.67 -17.35
N THR A 112 3.81 -0.79 -18.34
CA THR A 112 4.72 -0.81 -19.49
C THR A 112 5.53 0.47 -19.51
N ALA A 113 6.86 0.36 -19.49
CA ALA A 113 7.77 1.50 -19.61
C ALA A 113 8.41 1.54 -20.99
N ARG A 114 8.62 2.74 -21.53
CA ARG A 114 9.27 2.97 -22.81
C ARG A 114 10.33 4.09 -22.69
N ASP A 115 11.40 3.93 -23.46
CA ASP A 115 12.45 4.96 -23.62
C ASP A 115 12.04 6.08 -24.58
N ALA A 116 12.98 6.98 -24.87
CA ALA A 116 12.78 8.12 -25.76
C ALA A 116 12.50 7.68 -27.22
N GLU A 117 13.03 6.54 -27.64
CA GLU A 117 12.84 5.95 -28.97
C GLU A 117 11.56 5.10 -29.05
N GLY A 118 10.80 4.99 -27.94
CA GLY A 118 9.56 4.21 -27.88
C GLY A 118 9.77 2.71 -27.67
N ARG A 119 11.00 2.24 -27.45
CA ARG A 119 11.32 0.84 -27.19
C ARG A 119 10.85 0.45 -25.78
N HIS A 120 10.39 -0.77 -25.65
CA HIS A 120 9.98 -1.32 -24.36
C HIS A 120 11.17 -1.57 -23.45
N LEU A 121 11.08 -1.10 -22.21
CA LEU A 121 12.06 -1.33 -21.17
C LEU A 121 11.62 -2.48 -20.27
N LYS A 122 12.59 -3.35 -19.94
CA LYS A 122 12.35 -4.47 -19.03
C LYS A 122 12.23 -3.94 -17.59
N LEU A 123 11.13 -4.27 -16.92
CA LEU A 123 10.91 -3.94 -15.53
C LEU A 123 11.60 -4.95 -14.60
N PRO A 124 12.21 -4.51 -13.50
CA PRO A 124 12.73 -5.42 -12.49
C PRO A 124 11.56 -6.13 -11.76
N ARG A 125 11.87 -7.21 -11.05
CA ARG A 125 10.87 -7.93 -10.23
C ARG A 125 10.21 -6.97 -9.22
N GLY A 126 8.89 -6.91 -9.21
CA GLY A 126 8.13 -5.97 -8.37
C GLY A 126 8.10 -4.52 -8.87
N GLY A 127 8.83 -4.19 -9.96
CA GLY A 127 8.90 -2.84 -10.52
C GLY A 127 7.54 -2.29 -10.96
N SER A 128 6.66 -3.13 -11.51
CA SER A 128 5.30 -2.72 -11.86
C SER A 128 4.54 -2.17 -10.65
N ARG A 129 4.54 -2.90 -9.54
CA ARG A 129 3.86 -2.48 -8.30
C ARG A 129 4.48 -1.20 -7.73
N GLN A 130 5.80 -1.11 -7.75
CA GLN A 130 6.53 0.06 -7.25
C GLN A 130 6.23 1.31 -8.08
N ILE A 131 6.28 1.21 -9.42
CA ILE A 131 5.97 2.33 -10.32
C ILE A 131 4.50 2.74 -10.18
N ALA A 132 3.56 1.78 -10.14
CA ALA A 132 2.15 2.09 -9.96
C ALA A 132 1.91 2.88 -8.66
N ALA A 133 2.50 2.45 -7.54
CA ALA A 133 2.41 3.17 -6.26
C ALA A 133 3.02 4.58 -6.32
N LEU A 134 4.15 4.76 -7.02
CA LEU A 134 4.79 6.07 -7.19
C LEU A 134 3.89 7.03 -7.99
N VAL A 135 3.34 6.56 -9.11
CA VAL A 135 2.50 7.41 -9.98
C VAL A 135 1.16 7.72 -9.31
N GLN A 136 0.50 6.73 -8.71
CA GLN A 136 -0.73 6.94 -7.96
C GLN A 136 -0.57 7.92 -6.80
N GLY A 137 0.53 7.82 -6.06
CA GLY A 137 0.85 8.76 -4.98
C GLY A 137 1.10 10.19 -5.45
N ALA A 138 1.61 10.38 -6.68
CA ALA A 138 1.81 11.69 -7.27
C ALA A 138 0.52 12.31 -7.83
N PHE A 139 -0.39 11.48 -8.37
CA PHE A 139 -1.64 11.90 -9.01
C PHE A 139 -2.87 11.26 -8.36
N PRO A 140 -3.16 11.52 -7.08
CA PRO A 140 -4.25 10.84 -6.36
C PRO A 140 -5.64 11.19 -6.86
N ALA A 141 -5.79 12.26 -7.66
CA ALA A 141 -7.06 12.69 -8.23
C ALA A 141 -7.35 12.09 -9.62
N ALA A 142 -6.45 11.26 -10.16
CA ALA A 142 -6.66 10.61 -11.44
C ALA A 142 -7.69 9.46 -11.34
N ASP A 143 -8.38 9.18 -12.45
CA ASP A 143 -9.29 8.05 -12.54
C ASP A 143 -8.53 6.76 -12.80
N TRP A 144 -8.16 6.08 -11.73
CA TRP A 144 -7.41 4.83 -11.79
C TRP A 144 -8.22 3.61 -12.25
N ASN A 145 -9.45 3.79 -12.70
CA ASN A 145 -10.23 2.74 -13.38
C ASN A 145 -9.97 2.73 -14.90
N GLN A 146 -9.28 3.76 -15.40
CA GLN A 146 -8.90 3.89 -16.80
C GLN A 146 -7.38 3.70 -16.97
N PRO A 147 -6.92 3.29 -18.15
CA PRO A 147 -5.49 3.29 -18.46
C PRO A 147 -4.95 4.72 -18.46
N GLU A 148 -3.88 4.93 -17.73
CA GLU A 148 -3.21 6.22 -17.59
C GLU A 148 -1.79 6.17 -18.12
N THR A 149 -1.37 7.23 -18.79
CA THR A 149 -0.01 7.36 -19.31
C THR A 149 0.71 8.51 -18.62
N TRP A 150 1.77 8.20 -17.89
CA TRP A 150 2.70 9.19 -17.39
C TRP A 150 3.80 9.46 -18.39
N ARG A 151 4.19 10.73 -18.54
CA ARG A 151 5.32 11.18 -19.38
C ARG A 151 6.30 11.98 -18.56
N ALA A 152 7.59 11.68 -18.71
CA ALA A 152 8.67 12.40 -18.05
C ALA A 152 8.73 13.85 -18.51
N ASP A 153 8.45 14.08 -19.80
CA ASP A 153 8.30 15.41 -20.38
C ASP A 153 7.12 16.14 -19.73
N GLY A 154 7.42 17.22 -19.03
CA GLY A 154 6.45 17.99 -18.25
C GLY A 154 5.88 17.24 -17.03
N ASN A 155 6.34 16.02 -16.72
CA ASN A 155 5.89 15.23 -15.57
C ASN A 155 4.36 15.20 -15.46
N ARG A 156 3.69 14.78 -16.53
CA ARG A 156 2.24 14.83 -16.71
C ARG A 156 1.64 13.43 -16.78
N LEU A 157 0.42 13.31 -16.27
CA LEU A 157 -0.43 12.16 -16.46
C LEU A 157 -1.50 12.49 -17.49
N THR A 158 -1.77 11.58 -18.43
CA THR A 158 -2.79 11.73 -19.48
C THR A 158 -3.61 10.46 -19.57
N THR A 159 -4.91 10.59 -19.59
CA THR A 159 -5.84 9.48 -19.79
C THR A 159 -5.79 9.01 -21.25
N TRP A 160 -5.92 7.71 -21.47
CA TRP A 160 -5.87 7.10 -22.80
C TRP A 160 -6.85 7.74 -23.81
N GLN A 161 -8.00 8.20 -23.36
CA GLN A 161 -9.01 8.82 -24.22
C GLN A 161 -8.57 10.17 -24.83
N GLN A 162 -7.67 10.90 -24.17
CA GLN A 162 -7.17 12.19 -24.67
C GLN A 162 -6.22 12.05 -25.86
N ARG A 163 -5.75 10.85 -26.18
CA ARG A 163 -4.87 10.57 -27.32
C ARG A 163 -5.60 10.36 -28.65
N ARG A 164 -6.92 10.14 -28.64
CA ARG A 164 -7.71 9.93 -29.88
C ARG A 164 -8.24 11.21 -30.52
N GLY A 165 -8.03 12.34 -29.89
CA GLY A 165 -8.55 13.65 -30.33
C GLY A 165 -7.49 14.71 -30.69
N ALA A 166 -6.24 14.30 -30.90
CA ALA A 166 -5.17 15.21 -31.31
C ALA A 166 -4.59 14.83 -32.67
#